data_c0c16bac842d7f2495569967f1df5adf
#
_entry.id   c0c16bac842d7f2495569967f1df5adf
#
_cell.length_a   1.000
_cell.length_b   1.000
_cell.length_c   1.000
_cell.angle_alpha   90.00
_cell.angle_beta   90.00
_cell.angle_gamma   90.00
#
_symmetry.space_group_name_H-M   'P 1'
#
loop_
_entity.id
_entity.type
_entity.pdbx_description
1 polymer ?
#
loop_
_entity_poly.entity_id
_entity_poly.type
_entity_poly.pdbx_seq_one_letter_code
_entity_poly.pdbx_strand_id
1 'polypeptide(L)'
;PYTDDELEEMFITVPGCLSQYEMCRLAQQYAEQGKNPVNIYRKAYEQFALDPLAALNYANALLKYEKDADKALIILDTIKSDSRSVYPMAIAHNMKGNWRKAEELLKKYMEPGE
;
A
#
# COMPACT_ATOMS: atom_id res chain seq x y z
N PRO A 1 1.24 -5.97 24.37
CA PRO A 1 0.59 -5.59 23.11
C PRO A 1 -0.72 -4.84 23.38
N TYR A 2 -1.02 -3.87 22.53
CA TYR A 2 -2.22 -3.07 22.65
C TYR A 2 -3.44 -3.83 22.13
N THR A 3 -4.61 -3.54 22.73
CA THR A 3 -5.88 -4.01 22.19
C THR A 3 -6.24 -3.20 20.94
N ASP A 4 -7.20 -3.70 20.17
CA ASP A 4 -7.66 -3.02 18.96
C ASP A 4 -8.20 -1.61 19.27
N ASP A 5 -8.97 -1.48 20.37
CA ASP A 5 -9.52 -0.20 20.77
C ASP A 5 -8.41 0.78 21.20
N GLU A 6 -7.38 0.27 21.87
CA GLU A 6 -6.23 1.09 22.25
C GLU A 6 -5.45 1.58 21.03
N LEU A 7 -5.27 0.72 20.03
CA LEU A 7 -4.60 1.11 18.80
C LEU A 7 -5.37 2.21 18.07
N GLU A 8 -6.67 2.10 17.99
CA GLU A 8 -7.51 3.11 17.34
C GLU A 8 -7.42 4.44 18.08
N GLU A 9 -7.50 4.43 19.40
CA GLU A 9 -7.38 5.64 20.20
C GLU A 9 -6.01 6.29 20.02
N MET A 10 -4.94 5.50 20.04
CA MET A 10 -3.58 6.00 19.83
C MET A 10 -3.41 6.58 18.44
N PHE A 11 -3.99 5.95 17.43
CA PHE A 11 -3.92 6.46 16.07
C PHE A 11 -4.57 7.84 15.93
N ILE A 12 -5.68 8.04 16.61
CA ILE A 12 -6.40 9.32 16.58
C ILE A 12 -5.64 10.39 17.36
N THR A 13 -5.08 10.05 18.52
CA THR A 13 -4.51 11.03 19.46
C THR A 13 -3.01 11.23 19.25
N VAL A 14 -2.25 10.15 19.07
CA VAL A 14 -0.77 10.20 18.98
C VAL A 14 -0.25 9.18 17.95
N PRO A 15 -0.61 9.34 16.67
CA PRO A 15 -0.25 8.33 15.66
C PRO A 15 1.26 8.11 15.55
N GLY A 16 2.08 9.11 15.85
CA GLY A 16 3.53 8.98 15.82
C GLY A 16 4.11 8.00 16.81
N CYS A 17 3.31 7.54 17.78
CA CYS A 17 3.75 6.54 18.76
C CYS A 17 3.54 5.11 18.28
N LEU A 18 2.84 4.91 17.16
CA LEU A 18 2.58 3.58 16.62
C LEU A 18 3.69 3.15 15.67
N SER A 19 4.07 1.87 15.76
CA SER A 19 5.00 1.26 14.82
C SER A 19 4.29 0.97 13.50
N GLN A 20 5.09 0.68 12.47
CA GLN A 20 4.57 0.25 11.17
C GLN A 20 3.68 -1.00 11.34
N TYR A 21 4.14 -1.96 12.14
CA TYR A 21 3.38 -3.18 12.41
C TYR A 21 2.02 -2.88 13.04
N GLU A 22 1.99 -1.99 14.03
CA GLU A 22 0.77 -1.62 14.72
C GLU A 22 -0.20 -0.89 13.81
N MET A 23 0.29 0.00 12.96
CA MET A 23 -0.54 0.68 11.98
C MET A 23 -1.12 -0.28 10.95
N CYS A 24 -0.32 -1.24 10.47
CA CYS A 24 -0.81 -2.26 9.54
C CYS A 24 -1.89 -3.12 10.18
N ARG A 25 -1.71 -3.48 11.44
CA ARG A 25 -2.70 -4.27 12.17
C ARG A 25 -4.01 -3.51 12.31
N LEU A 26 -3.95 -2.22 12.63
CA LEU A 26 -5.14 -1.38 12.73
C LEU A 26 -5.83 -1.24 11.37
N ALA A 27 -5.06 -1.06 10.30
CA ALA A 27 -5.60 -0.96 8.95
C ALA A 27 -6.32 -2.24 8.54
N GLN A 28 -5.75 -3.40 8.85
CA GLN A 28 -6.39 -4.70 8.59
C GLN A 28 -7.70 -4.84 9.36
N GLN A 29 -7.73 -4.39 10.60
CA GLN A 29 -8.93 -4.40 11.41
C GLN A 29 -10.03 -3.54 10.79
N TYR A 30 -9.67 -2.33 10.30
CA TYR A 30 -10.61 -1.46 9.60
C TYR A 30 -11.20 -2.18 8.39
N ALA A 31 -10.36 -2.80 7.58
CA ALA A 31 -10.81 -3.53 6.39
C ALA A 31 -11.78 -4.67 6.76
N GLU A 32 -11.48 -5.40 7.81
CA GLU A 32 -12.34 -6.49 8.29
C GLU A 32 -13.71 -5.98 8.75
N GLN A 33 -13.78 -4.75 9.24
CA GLN A 33 -15.02 -4.10 9.65
C GLN A 33 -15.75 -3.41 8.51
N GLY A 34 -15.25 -3.55 7.29
CA GLY A 34 -15.83 -2.90 6.12
C GLY A 34 -15.52 -1.42 6.01
N LYS A 35 -14.56 -0.92 6.79
CA LYS A 35 -14.13 0.48 6.74
C LYS A 35 -12.95 0.64 5.78
N ASN A 36 -12.79 1.84 5.26
CA ASN A 36 -11.68 2.15 4.35
C ASN A 36 -10.39 2.39 5.14
N PRO A 37 -9.35 1.55 4.96
CA PRO A 37 -8.11 1.68 5.71
C PRO A 37 -7.07 2.62 5.07
N VAL A 38 -7.39 3.26 3.94
CA VAL A 38 -6.41 4.06 3.17
C VAL A 38 -5.75 5.13 4.03
N ASN A 39 -6.50 5.83 4.88
CA ASN A 39 -5.94 6.89 5.71
C ASN A 39 -4.89 6.37 6.69
N ILE A 40 -5.08 5.17 7.21
CA ILE A 40 -4.12 4.56 8.13
C ILE A 40 -2.84 4.21 7.40
N TYR A 41 -2.95 3.58 6.23
CA TYR A 41 -1.78 3.26 5.40
C TYR A 41 -1.06 4.52 4.92
N ARG A 42 -1.81 5.60 4.62
CA ARG A 42 -1.20 6.88 4.23
C ARG A 42 -0.36 7.44 5.38
N LYS A 43 -0.89 7.41 6.60
CA LYS A 43 -0.16 7.88 7.78
C LYS A 43 1.10 7.04 8.02
N ALA A 44 1.01 5.72 7.85
CA ALA A 44 2.16 4.84 7.98
C ALA A 44 3.22 5.18 6.92
N TYR A 45 2.80 5.43 5.69
CA TYR A 45 3.71 5.81 4.62
C TYR A 45 4.39 7.15 4.92
N GLU A 46 3.65 8.14 5.41
CA GLU A 46 4.22 9.45 5.77
C GLU A 46 5.25 9.32 6.90
N GLN A 47 4.98 8.45 7.86
CA GLN A 47 5.85 8.26 9.02
C GLN A 47 7.07 7.39 8.69
N PHE A 48 6.90 6.39 7.85
CA PHE A 48 7.94 5.42 7.49
C PHE A 48 8.26 5.46 6.00
N ALA A 49 8.50 6.66 5.48
CA ALA A 49 8.64 6.89 4.02
C ALA A 49 9.78 6.09 3.37
N LEU A 50 10.79 5.68 4.15
CA LEU A 50 11.91 4.90 3.63
C LEU A 50 11.64 3.39 3.64
N ASP A 51 10.53 2.96 4.21
CA ASP A 51 10.17 1.54 4.25
C ASP A 51 9.36 1.17 3.01
N PRO A 52 9.90 0.31 2.12
CA PRO A 52 9.16 -0.08 0.92
C PRO A 52 7.82 -0.75 1.23
N LEU A 53 7.72 -1.44 2.37
CA LEU A 53 6.47 -2.08 2.76
C LEU A 53 5.36 -1.06 3.03
N ALA A 54 5.71 0.08 3.65
CA ALA A 54 4.74 1.14 3.89
C ALA A 54 4.21 1.71 2.57
N ALA A 55 5.10 1.93 1.60
CA ALA A 55 4.71 2.40 0.27
C ALA A 55 3.83 1.37 -0.46
N LEU A 56 4.19 0.10 -0.39
CA LEU A 56 3.41 -0.98 -1.00
C LEU A 56 2.01 -1.06 -0.42
N ASN A 57 1.90 -1.03 0.90
CA ASN A 57 0.60 -1.12 1.56
C ASN A 57 -0.30 0.05 1.19
N TYR A 58 0.26 1.25 1.16
CA TYR A 58 -0.50 2.43 0.80
C TYR A 58 -0.95 2.38 -0.67
N ALA A 59 -0.04 2.04 -1.58
CA ALA A 59 -0.37 1.94 -3.00
C ALA A 59 -1.44 0.87 -3.26
N ASN A 60 -1.31 -0.29 -2.64
CA ASN A 60 -2.30 -1.36 -2.77
C ASN A 60 -3.67 -0.93 -2.24
N ALA A 61 -3.70 -0.20 -1.13
CA ALA A 61 -4.95 0.31 -0.58
C ALA A 61 -5.59 1.35 -1.50
N LEU A 62 -4.80 2.22 -2.11
CA LEU A 62 -5.31 3.18 -3.09
C LEU A 62 -5.95 2.47 -4.27
N LEU A 63 -5.33 1.42 -4.77
CA LEU A 63 -5.88 0.65 -5.90
C LEU A 63 -7.15 -0.08 -5.51
N LYS A 64 -7.19 -0.68 -4.34
CA LYS A 64 -8.30 -1.53 -3.91
C LYS A 64 -9.52 -0.72 -3.47
N TYR A 65 -9.30 0.31 -2.67
CA TYR A 65 -10.40 1.02 -2.00
C TYR A 65 -10.80 2.32 -2.67
N GLU A 66 -9.84 3.01 -3.30
CA GLU A 66 -10.11 4.31 -3.94
C GLU A 66 -9.99 4.29 -5.45
N LYS A 67 -9.53 3.17 -6.02
CA LYS A 67 -9.33 3.02 -7.47
C LYS A 67 -8.45 4.14 -8.05
N ASP A 68 -7.52 4.65 -7.25
CA ASP A 68 -6.66 5.77 -7.65
C ASP A 68 -5.34 5.24 -8.22
N ALA A 69 -5.39 4.85 -9.48
CA ALA A 69 -4.23 4.28 -10.17
C ALA A 69 -3.10 5.29 -10.35
N ASP A 70 -3.43 6.56 -10.61
CA ASP A 70 -2.42 7.59 -10.83
C ASP A 70 -1.59 7.82 -9.57
N LYS A 71 -2.25 7.98 -8.43
CA LYS A 71 -1.54 8.21 -7.18
C LYS A 71 -0.74 6.97 -6.77
N ALA A 72 -1.31 5.79 -6.97
CA ALA A 72 -0.62 4.54 -6.68
C ALA A 72 0.67 4.41 -7.50
N LEU A 73 0.63 4.78 -8.79
CA LEU A 73 1.81 4.72 -9.65
C LEU A 73 2.90 5.68 -9.20
N ILE A 74 2.53 6.87 -8.74
CA ILE A 74 3.51 7.83 -8.22
C ILE A 74 4.25 7.23 -7.02
N ILE A 75 3.51 6.60 -6.11
CA ILE A 75 4.09 5.99 -4.92
C ILE A 75 4.95 4.77 -5.29
N LEU A 76 4.43 3.91 -6.16
CA LEU A 76 5.14 2.70 -6.57
C LEU A 76 6.43 3.01 -7.33
N ASP A 77 6.47 4.13 -8.07
CA ASP A 77 7.67 4.54 -8.77
C ASP A 77 8.84 4.80 -7.81
N THR A 78 8.55 5.24 -6.60
CA THR A 78 9.60 5.49 -5.59
C THR A 78 10.26 4.19 -5.12
N ILE A 79 9.60 3.06 -5.31
CA ILE A 79 10.11 1.74 -4.90
C ILE A 79 10.22 0.77 -6.08
N LYS A 80 10.40 1.29 -7.28
CA LYS A 80 10.40 0.46 -8.51
C LYS A 80 11.53 -0.57 -8.55
N SER A 81 12.58 -0.38 -7.75
CA SER A 81 13.67 -1.35 -7.64
C SER A 81 13.29 -2.56 -6.77
N ASP A 82 12.22 -2.46 -5.99
CA ASP A 82 11.71 -3.56 -5.20
C ASP A 82 10.78 -4.42 -6.07
N SER A 83 11.10 -5.70 -6.22
CA SER A 83 10.34 -6.59 -7.11
C SER A 83 8.86 -6.68 -6.72
N ARG A 84 8.51 -6.43 -5.46
CA ARG A 84 7.12 -6.47 -5.01
C ARG A 84 6.28 -5.36 -5.59
N SER A 85 6.91 -4.29 -6.15
CA SER A 85 6.19 -3.18 -6.78
C SER A 85 5.61 -3.54 -8.14
N VAL A 86 6.14 -4.58 -8.80
CA VAL A 86 5.82 -4.90 -10.18
C VAL A 86 4.34 -5.27 -10.36
N TYR A 87 3.83 -6.15 -9.51
CA TYR A 87 2.44 -6.59 -9.63
C TYR A 87 1.45 -5.45 -9.39
N PRO A 88 1.57 -4.65 -8.33
CA PRO A 88 0.70 -3.47 -8.16
C PRO A 88 0.81 -2.45 -9.30
N MET A 89 2.02 -2.26 -9.85
CA MET A 89 2.19 -1.36 -11.01
C MET A 89 1.43 -1.87 -12.22
N ALA A 90 1.47 -3.18 -12.45
CA ALA A 90 0.72 -3.78 -13.56
C ALA A 90 -0.78 -3.60 -13.36
N ILE A 91 -1.28 -3.80 -12.14
CA ILE A 91 -2.69 -3.57 -11.83
C ILE A 91 -3.07 -2.11 -12.11
N ALA A 92 -2.25 -1.17 -11.67
CA ALA A 92 -2.52 0.26 -11.86
C ALA A 92 -2.57 0.62 -13.35
N HIS A 93 -1.62 0.13 -14.14
CA HIS A 93 -1.61 0.37 -15.59
C HIS A 93 -2.82 -0.25 -16.27
N ASN A 94 -3.21 -1.45 -15.84
CA ASN A 94 -4.39 -2.11 -16.37
C ASN A 94 -5.66 -1.30 -16.08
N MET A 95 -5.76 -0.73 -14.88
CA MET A 95 -6.89 0.12 -14.50
C MET A 95 -6.98 1.38 -15.36
N LYS A 96 -5.85 1.86 -15.86
CA LYS A 96 -5.79 3.04 -16.74
C LYS A 96 -5.96 2.69 -18.21
N GLY A 97 -6.17 1.42 -18.53
CA GLY A 97 -6.28 0.96 -19.91
C GLY A 97 -4.94 0.78 -20.62
N ASN A 98 -3.84 0.85 -19.90
CA ASN A 98 -2.49 0.66 -20.45
C ASN A 98 -2.13 -0.83 -20.44
N TRP A 99 -2.88 -1.63 -21.15
CA TRP A 99 -2.77 -3.09 -21.10
C TRP A 99 -1.42 -3.61 -21.58
N ARG A 100 -0.83 -2.95 -22.57
CA ARG A 100 0.49 -3.35 -23.07
C ARG A 100 1.56 -3.18 -21.99
N LYS A 101 1.54 -2.05 -21.29
CA LYS A 101 2.47 -1.81 -20.20
C LYS A 101 2.27 -2.80 -19.06
N ALA A 102 1.03 -3.09 -18.71
CA ALA A 102 0.71 -4.08 -17.69
C ALA A 102 1.23 -5.46 -18.09
N GLU A 103 1.03 -5.85 -19.35
CA GLU A 103 1.51 -7.13 -19.87
C GLU A 103 3.03 -7.22 -19.81
N GLU A 104 3.74 -6.16 -20.23
CA GLU A 104 5.19 -6.12 -20.17
C GLU A 104 5.73 -6.31 -18.76
N LEU A 105 5.10 -5.62 -17.79
CA LEU A 105 5.50 -5.72 -16.38
C LEU A 105 5.27 -7.13 -15.84
N LEU A 106 4.10 -7.70 -16.09
CA LEU A 106 3.77 -9.05 -15.61
C LEU A 106 4.66 -10.10 -16.25
N LYS A 107 4.92 -9.96 -17.53
CA LYS A 107 5.78 -10.90 -18.25
C LYS A 107 7.19 -10.90 -17.67
N LYS A 108 7.73 -9.71 -17.42
CA LYS A 108 9.04 -9.55 -16.80
C LYS A 108 9.08 -10.14 -15.40
N TYR A 109 7.99 -9.92 -14.62
CA TYR A 109 7.89 -10.41 -13.25
C TYR A 109 7.80 -11.94 -13.20
N MET A 110 7.10 -12.57 -14.15
CA MET A 110 6.85 -14.00 -14.15
C MET A 110 7.97 -14.80 -14.83
N GLU A 111 8.85 -14.14 -15.58
CA GLU A 111 9.99 -14.84 -16.17
C GLU A 111 11.03 -15.12 -15.08
N PRO A 112 11.51 -16.37 -14.96
CA PRO A 112 12.58 -16.66 -14.02
C PRO A 112 13.81 -15.84 -14.38
N GLY A 113 14.44 -15.26 -13.38
CA GLY A 113 15.66 -14.51 -13.56
C GLY A 113 16.75 -15.43 -14.10
N GLU A 114 17.42 -15.00 -15.12
CA GLU A 114 18.53 -15.74 -15.70
C GLU A 114 19.86 -15.31 -15.12
#